data_c655a37b8d2bcc128bf5d8587c31789d
#
_entry.id   c655a37b8d2bcc128bf5d8587c31789d
#
_cell.length_a   1.000
_cell.length_b   1.000
_cell.length_c   1.000
_cell.angle_alpha   90.00
_cell.angle_beta   90.00
_cell.angle_gamma   90.00
#
_symmetry.space_group_name_H-M   'P 1'
#
loop_
_entity.id
_entity.type
_entity.pdbx_description
1 polymer ?
#
loop_
_entity_poly.entity_id
_entity_poly.type
_entity_poly.pdbx_seq_one_letter_code
_entity_poly.pdbx_strand_id
1 'polypeptide(L)'
;MNLQEQIKKVLREYLVESDPKVGTGKKPKGSDRRLYTDENPKDTVSVKFRTKQDIVDTLNKESFKSKSHARQSQIINLIHQRLRVALERAKDPEVKKRLRTAFEYIKSKKEESKRKTEEMKEGELTEKCWAGYTQKGMKTMFGKRYPNCVKNTKK
;
A
#
# COMPACT_ATOMS: atom_id res chain seq x y z
N MET A 1 45.43 20.00 -11.07
CA MET A 1 44.33 19.34 -10.33
C MET A 1 44.62 17.86 -10.35
N ASN A 2 44.75 17.24 -9.17
CA ASN A 2 45.14 15.82 -9.01
C ASN A 2 43.97 14.93 -9.46
N LEU A 3 44.23 13.77 -10.05
CA LEU A 3 43.22 12.78 -10.50
C LEU A 3 42.24 12.42 -9.36
N GLN A 4 42.74 12.33 -8.13
CA GLN A 4 41.88 12.08 -6.96
C GLN A 4 40.90 13.21 -6.69
N GLU A 5 41.23 14.45 -6.94
CA GLU A 5 40.32 15.60 -6.79
C GLU A 5 39.28 15.63 -7.90
N GLN A 6 39.63 15.23 -9.11
CA GLN A 6 38.70 15.09 -10.24
C GLN A 6 37.69 13.99 -9.95
N ILE A 7 38.15 12.81 -9.48
CA ILE A 7 37.26 11.69 -9.09
C ILE A 7 36.33 12.10 -7.94
N LYS A 8 36.84 12.81 -6.92
CA LYS A 8 36.00 13.31 -5.81
C LYS A 8 34.99 14.35 -6.28
N LYS A 9 35.32 15.18 -7.26
CA LYS A 9 34.40 16.18 -7.82
C LYS A 9 33.28 15.50 -8.60
N VAL A 10 33.60 14.55 -9.48
CA VAL A 10 32.61 13.75 -10.25
C VAL A 10 31.72 12.93 -9.35
N LEU A 11 32.29 12.29 -8.31
CA LEU A 11 31.50 11.56 -7.33
C LEU A 11 30.56 12.46 -6.52
N ARG A 12 30.98 13.67 -6.17
CA ARG A 12 30.10 14.65 -5.50
C ARG A 12 28.96 15.11 -6.41
N GLU A 13 29.25 15.41 -7.66
CA GLU A 13 28.23 15.80 -8.66
C GLU A 13 27.23 14.66 -8.87
N TYR A 14 27.71 13.42 -9.02
CA TYR A 14 26.85 12.24 -9.18
C TYR A 14 26.00 11.92 -7.93
N LEU A 15 26.56 12.13 -6.73
CA LEU A 15 25.85 11.93 -5.46
C LEU A 15 24.85 13.05 -5.14
N VAL A 16 25.06 14.26 -5.70
CA VAL A 16 24.11 15.38 -5.52
C VAL A 16 22.94 15.28 -6.51
N GLU A 17 23.17 14.77 -7.73
CA GLU A 17 22.10 14.57 -8.73
C GLU A 17 21.16 13.41 -8.38
N SER A 18 21.63 12.42 -7.64
CA SER A 18 20.81 11.30 -7.18
C SER A 18 20.39 11.48 -5.73
N ASP A 19 19.69 12.59 -5.41
CA ASP A 19 18.99 12.69 -4.12
C ASP A 19 17.95 11.57 -4.10
N PRO A 20 18.13 10.50 -3.28
CA PRO A 20 17.25 9.35 -3.36
C PRO A 20 15.84 9.77 -2.97
N LYS A 21 14.90 9.66 -3.90
CA LYS A 21 13.47 9.89 -3.65
C LYS A 21 12.93 8.93 -2.56
N VAL A 22 13.69 7.89 -2.26
CA VAL A 22 13.41 6.92 -1.19
C VAL A 22 14.24 7.29 0.04
N GLY A 23 13.57 7.60 1.14
CA GLY A 23 14.22 8.04 2.37
C GLY A 23 15.24 7.03 2.92
N THR A 24 16.46 7.46 3.06
CA THR A 24 17.56 6.72 3.74
C THR A 24 17.44 6.74 5.27
N GLY A 25 16.32 7.21 5.82
CA GLY A 25 16.13 7.36 7.26
C GLY A 25 16.81 8.59 7.87
N LYS A 26 17.65 9.33 7.12
CA LYS A 26 18.33 10.54 7.58
C LYS A 26 18.06 11.70 6.65
N LYS A 27 17.73 12.86 7.24
CA LYS A 27 17.58 14.11 6.50
C LYS A 27 18.95 14.50 5.90
N PRO A 28 19.05 14.76 4.58
CA PRO A 28 20.30 15.26 4.00
C PRO A 28 20.72 16.57 4.65
N LYS A 29 22.03 16.72 4.97
CA LYS A 29 22.56 17.96 5.54
C LYS A 29 22.31 19.12 4.57
N GLY A 30 21.62 20.16 5.04
CA GLY A 30 21.32 21.36 4.24
C GLY A 30 20.06 21.28 3.37
N SER A 31 19.31 20.20 3.44
CA SER A 31 18.04 20.06 2.72
C SER A 31 16.84 20.43 3.64
N ASP A 32 15.95 21.29 3.14
CA ASP A 32 14.66 21.58 3.79
C ASP A 32 13.62 20.48 3.56
N ARG A 33 13.95 19.44 2.79
CA ARG A 33 13.08 18.30 2.56
C ARG A 33 12.82 17.53 3.84
N ARG A 34 11.58 17.24 4.11
CA ARG A 34 11.18 16.31 5.18
C ARG A 34 11.54 14.89 4.78
N LEU A 35 11.83 14.03 5.76
CA LEU A 35 12.13 12.61 5.57
C LEU A 35 11.07 11.85 4.77
N TYR A 36 9.82 12.30 4.85
CA TYR A 36 8.67 11.82 4.09
C TYR A 36 8.04 13.04 3.41
N THR A 37 8.44 13.29 2.16
CA THR A 37 7.82 14.32 1.33
C THR A 37 6.62 13.68 0.66
N ASP A 38 5.43 14.21 0.94
CA ASP A 38 4.24 13.85 0.19
C ASP A 38 4.29 14.60 -1.15
N GLU A 39 4.62 13.89 -2.22
CA GLU A 39 4.75 14.47 -3.56
C GLU A 39 3.40 15.01 -4.08
N ASN A 40 2.29 14.48 -3.56
CA ASN A 40 0.96 14.92 -3.92
C ASN A 40 0.07 15.13 -2.68
N PRO A 41 0.17 16.28 -1.99
CA PRO A 41 -0.61 16.56 -0.78
C PRO A 41 -2.13 16.55 -1.01
N LYS A 42 -2.60 16.73 -2.27
CA LYS A 42 -4.04 16.63 -2.62
C LYS A 42 -4.56 15.18 -2.55
N ASP A 43 -3.67 14.19 -2.58
CA ASP A 43 -4.01 12.76 -2.46
C ASP A 43 -4.08 12.26 -1.01
N THR A 44 -3.74 13.10 -0.05
CA THR A 44 -3.66 12.76 1.37
C THR A 44 -5.05 12.61 1.99
N VAL A 45 -5.29 11.47 2.64
CA VAL A 45 -6.48 11.26 3.47
C VAL A 45 -6.12 11.52 4.93
N SER A 46 -6.79 12.49 5.55
CA SER A 46 -6.63 12.77 6.99
C SER A 46 -7.17 11.61 7.82
N VAL A 47 -6.28 10.89 8.52
CA VAL A 47 -6.57 9.69 9.28
C VAL A 47 -6.65 9.99 10.77
N LYS A 48 -7.78 9.64 11.41
CA LYS A 48 -7.95 9.60 12.86
C LYS A 48 -8.14 8.15 13.31
N PHE A 49 -7.56 7.76 14.44
CA PHE A 49 -7.57 6.36 14.91
C PHE A 49 -7.55 6.19 16.44
N ARG A 50 -7.91 7.22 17.20
CA ARG A 50 -7.95 7.15 18.69
C ARG A 50 -9.11 6.31 19.22
N THR A 51 -10.21 6.27 18.48
CA THR A 51 -11.41 5.53 18.82
C THR A 51 -11.90 4.71 17.64
N LYS A 52 -12.78 3.72 17.88
CA LYS A 52 -13.47 3.00 16.80
C LYS A 52 -14.23 3.97 15.90
N GLN A 53 -14.90 4.99 16.50
CA GLN A 53 -15.67 5.98 15.75
C GLN A 53 -14.78 6.82 14.82
N ASP A 54 -13.61 7.25 15.29
CA ASP A 54 -12.64 7.98 14.45
C ASP A 54 -12.25 7.18 13.18
N ILE A 55 -12.14 5.86 13.31
CA ILE A 55 -11.83 4.98 12.18
C ILE A 55 -13.03 4.89 11.25
N VAL A 56 -14.23 4.68 11.77
CA VAL A 56 -15.47 4.65 10.99
C VAL A 56 -15.61 5.94 10.19
N ASP A 57 -15.43 7.09 10.85
CA ASP A 57 -15.51 8.41 10.22
C ASP A 57 -14.43 8.58 9.13
N THR A 58 -13.21 8.08 9.40
CA THR A 58 -12.11 8.12 8.41
C THR A 58 -12.44 7.28 7.18
N LEU A 59 -12.95 6.07 7.34
CA LEU A 59 -13.32 5.17 6.24
C LEU A 59 -14.58 5.65 5.48
N ASN A 60 -15.43 6.43 6.12
CA ASN A 60 -16.63 7.01 5.49
C ASN A 60 -16.38 8.31 4.73
N LYS A 61 -15.21 8.94 4.90
CA LYS A 61 -14.89 10.17 4.16
C LYS A 61 -14.92 9.95 2.66
N GLU A 62 -15.43 10.95 1.95
CA GLU A 62 -15.41 10.97 0.49
C GLU A 62 -13.98 10.85 -0.06
N SER A 63 -13.03 11.55 0.58
CA SER A 63 -11.61 11.48 0.23
C SER A 63 -11.00 10.08 0.36
N PHE A 64 -11.55 9.19 1.19
CA PHE A 64 -11.16 7.79 1.29
C PHE A 64 -11.89 6.94 0.24
N LYS A 65 -13.21 7.12 0.10
CA LYS A 65 -14.06 6.33 -0.81
C LYS A 65 -13.69 6.53 -2.29
N SER A 66 -13.26 7.73 -2.65
CA SER A 66 -12.82 8.06 -4.01
C SER A 66 -11.47 7.45 -4.41
N LYS A 67 -10.72 6.88 -3.46
CA LYS A 67 -9.42 6.26 -3.74
C LYS A 67 -9.57 4.86 -4.34
N SER A 68 -8.56 4.45 -5.13
CA SER A 68 -8.45 3.09 -5.63
C SER A 68 -8.40 2.08 -4.47
N HIS A 69 -8.84 0.85 -4.72
CA HIS A 69 -8.80 -0.23 -3.72
C HIS A 69 -7.39 -0.45 -3.14
N ALA A 70 -6.35 -0.36 -3.97
CA ALA A 70 -4.96 -0.46 -3.53
C ALA A 70 -4.61 0.64 -2.50
N ARG A 71 -5.01 1.88 -2.76
CA ARG A 71 -4.78 3.00 -1.84
C ARG A 71 -5.60 2.87 -0.56
N GLN A 72 -6.86 2.46 -0.65
CA GLN A 72 -7.70 2.16 0.52
C GLN A 72 -7.05 1.09 1.41
N SER A 73 -6.55 0.00 0.83
CA SER A 73 -5.84 -1.08 1.53
C SER A 73 -4.58 -0.59 2.23
N GLN A 74 -3.81 0.30 1.61
CA GLN A 74 -2.64 0.93 2.23
C GLN A 74 -3.02 1.75 3.46
N ILE A 75 -4.08 2.54 3.38
CA ILE A 75 -4.57 3.37 4.49
C ILE A 75 -5.07 2.48 5.64
N ILE A 76 -5.82 1.42 5.36
CA ILE A 76 -6.27 0.44 6.37
C ILE A 76 -5.07 -0.21 7.06
N ASN A 77 -4.05 -0.63 6.32
CA ASN A 77 -2.83 -1.20 6.87
C ASN A 77 -2.06 -0.19 7.74
N LEU A 78 -2.00 1.07 7.34
CA LEU A 78 -1.37 2.14 8.12
C LEU A 78 -2.07 2.33 9.47
N ILE A 79 -3.40 2.40 9.48
CA ILE A 79 -4.20 2.53 10.70
C ILE A 79 -3.97 1.31 11.61
N HIS A 80 -4.00 0.10 11.06
CA HIS A 80 -3.77 -1.13 11.80
C HIS A 80 -2.38 -1.15 12.47
N GLN A 81 -1.32 -0.76 11.76
CA GLN A 81 0.04 -0.71 12.32
C GLN A 81 0.16 0.35 13.42
N ARG A 82 -0.42 1.54 13.21
CA ARG A 82 -0.40 2.63 14.22
C ARG A 82 -1.15 2.24 15.49
N LEU A 83 -2.29 1.58 15.37
CA LEU A 83 -3.06 1.08 16.52
C LEU A 83 -2.31 -0.01 17.28
N ARG A 84 -1.61 -0.92 16.59
CA ARG A 84 -0.77 -1.93 17.24
C ARG A 84 0.29 -1.28 18.12
N VAL A 85 1.03 -0.32 17.58
CA VAL A 85 2.06 0.41 18.34
C VAL A 85 1.44 1.24 19.46
N ALA A 86 0.28 1.87 19.24
CA ALA A 86 -0.42 2.63 20.27
C ALA A 86 -0.88 1.75 21.43
N LEU A 87 -1.36 0.53 21.16
CA LEU A 87 -1.74 -0.47 22.16
C LEU A 87 -0.56 -0.93 23.02
N GLU A 88 0.59 -1.17 22.38
CA GLU A 88 1.82 -1.56 23.09
C GLU A 88 2.32 -0.47 24.03
N ARG A 89 2.19 0.81 23.62
CA ARG A 89 2.66 1.97 24.38
C ARG A 89 1.68 2.50 25.43
N ALA A 90 0.40 2.13 25.32
CA ALA A 90 -0.64 2.60 26.24
C ALA A 90 -0.40 2.07 27.65
N LYS A 91 -0.29 2.97 28.63
CA LYS A 91 -0.14 2.64 30.07
C LYS A 91 -1.48 2.64 30.77
N ASP A 92 -2.38 3.54 30.38
CA ASP A 92 -3.70 3.72 30.96
C ASP A 92 -4.65 2.57 30.51
N PRO A 93 -5.30 1.85 31.44
CA PRO A 93 -6.19 0.73 31.13
C PRO A 93 -7.43 1.15 30.32
N GLU A 94 -8.00 2.34 30.58
CA GLU A 94 -9.16 2.85 29.84
C GLU A 94 -8.77 3.17 28.37
N VAL A 95 -7.63 3.81 28.18
CA VAL A 95 -7.09 4.08 26.83
C VAL A 95 -6.82 2.76 26.10
N LYS A 96 -6.23 1.78 26.81
CA LYS A 96 -5.92 0.46 26.24
C LYS A 96 -7.17 -0.29 25.82
N LYS A 97 -8.25 -0.26 26.63
CA LYS A 97 -9.55 -0.86 26.30
C LYS A 97 -10.15 -0.24 25.04
N ARG A 98 -10.16 1.08 24.95
CA ARG A 98 -10.67 1.83 23.78
C ARG A 98 -9.87 1.53 22.51
N LEU A 99 -8.54 1.50 22.60
CA LEU A 99 -7.67 1.17 21.48
C LEU A 99 -7.82 -0.29 21.02
N ARG A 100 -8.09 -1.23 21.95
CA ARG A 100 -8.33 -2.63 21.62
C ARG A 100 -9.59 -2.79 20.77
N THR A 101 -10.69 -2.13 21.15
CA THR A 101 -11.93 -2.13 20.36
C THR A 101 -11.72 -1.54 18.95
N ALA A 102 -10.93 -0.46 18.86
CA ALA A 102 -10.56 0.14 17.59
C ALA A 102 -9.69 -0.81 16.74
N PHE A 103 -8.76 -1.51 17.38
CA PHE A 103 -7.86 -2.46 16.72
C PHE A 103 -8.62 -3.70 16.16
N GLU A 104 -9.54 -4.26 16.91
CA GLU A 104 -10.38 -5.38 16.46
C GLU A 104 -11.21 -4.98 15.23
N TYR A 105 -11.79 -3.78 15.26
CA TYR A 105 -12.54 -3.26 14.11
C TYR A 105 -11.67 -3.10 12.86
N ILE A 106 -10.49 -2.49 12.97
CA ILE A 106 -9.62 -2.31 11.79
C ILE A 106 -9.02 -3.61 11.31
N LYS A 107 -8.79 -4.59 12.20
CA LYS A 107 -8.35 -5.94 11.84
C LYS A 107 -9.39 -6.63 10.94
N SER A 108 -10.67 -6.58 11.29
CA SER A 108 -11.76 -7.09 10.45
C SER A 108 -11.81 -6.39 9.09
N LYS A 109 -11.65 -5.05 9.04
CA LYS A 109 -11.61 -4.29 7.79
C LYS A 109 -10.40 -4.63 6.92
N LYS A 110 -9.26 -4.94 7.52
CA LYS A 110 -8.07 -5.41 6.82
C LYS A 110 -8.29 -6.79 6.17
N GLU A 111 -8.92 -7.71 6.86
CA GLU A 111 -9.25 -9.05 6.33
C GLU A 111 -10.27 -8.95 5.19
N GLU A 112 -11.29 -8.11 5.33
CA GLU A 112 -12.25 -7.80 4.26
C GLU A 112 -11.55 -7.23 3.01
N SER A 113 -10.64 -6.26 3.20
CA SER A 113 -9.86 -5.67 2.11
C SER A 113 -8.94 -6.70 1.43
N LYS A 114 -8.34 -7.61 2.20
CA LYS A 114 -7.50 -8.70 1.66
C LYS A 114 -8.33 -9.65 0.80
N ARG A 115 -9.49 -10.09 1.28
CA ARG A 115 -10.40 -10.95 0.52
C ARG A 115 -10.83 -10.30 -0.79
N LYS A 116 -11.21 -9.02 -0.76
CA LYS A 116 -11.53 -8.27 -1.98
C LYS A 116 -10.36 -8.19 -2.97
N THR A 117 -9.13 -8.09 -2.48
CA THR A 117 -7.93 -8.13 -3.35
C THR A 117 -7.76 -9.51 -4.00
N GLU A 118 -8.02 -10.57 -3.28
CA GLU A 118 -7.97 -11.95 -3.79
C GLU A 118 -9.04 -12.18 -4.87
N GLU A 119 -10.27 -11.76 -4.60
CA GLU A 119 -11.39 -11.81 -5.56
C GLU A 119 -11.08 -11.04 -6.86
N MET A 120 -10.49 -9.83 -6.76
CA MET A 120 -10.06 -9.05 -7.93
C MET A 120 -8.98 -9.76 -8.73
N LYS A 121 -8.00 -10.40 -8.07
CA LYS A 121 -6.94 -11.16 -8.74
C LYS A 121 -7.48 -12.43 -9.42
N GLU A 122 -8.42 -13.10 -8.79
CA GLU A 122 -9.07 -14.28 -9.39
C GLU A 122 -9.91 -13.87 -10.62
N GLY A 123 -10.65 -12.76 -10.56
CA GLY A 123 -11.40 -12.21 -11.70
C GLY A 123 -10.47 -11.84 -12.87
N GLU A 124 -9.33 -11.20 -12.59
CA GLU A 124 -8.36 -10.81 -13.63
C GLU A 124 -7.70 -12.01 -14.31
N LEU A 125 -7.47 -13.10 -13.57
CA LEU A 125 -6.93 -14.36 -14.09
C LEU A 125 -7.94 -15.15 -14.97
N THR A 126 -9.25 -14.87 -14.83
CA THR A 126 -10.29 -15.58 -15.56
C THR A 126 -10.65 -14.96 -16.91
N GLU A 127 -10.28 -13.68 -17.15
CA GLU A 127 -10.86 -12.92 -18.27
C GLU A 127 -10.04 -12.88 -19.57
N LYS A 128 -8.79 -13.36 -19.61
CA LYS A 128 -7.98 -13.19 -20.85
C LYS A 128 -7.28 -14.46 -21.32
N CYS A 129 -7.91 -15.13 -22.26
CA CYS A 129 -7.15 -15.97 -23.20
C CYS A 129 -6.41 -15.09 -24.22
N TRP A 130 -5.27 -15.54 -24.70
CA TRP A 130 -4.48 -14.84 -25.71
C TRP A 130 -5.24 -14.72 -27.03
N ALA A 131 -4.86 -13.74 -27.85
CA ALA A 131 -5.42 -13.57 -29.18
C ALA A 131 -5.34 -14.88 -29.96
N GLY A 132 -6.47 -15.33 -30.53
CA GLY A 132 -6.57 -16.62 -31.24
C GLY A 132 -6.92 -17.83 -30.38
N TYR A 133 -7.17 -17.66 -29.08
CA TYR A 133 -7.61 -18.69 -28.14
C TYR A 133 -8.97 -18.34 -27.53
N THR A 134 -9.83 -19.34 -27.35
CA THR A 134 -11.12 -19.21 -26.66
C THR A 134 -11.10 -20.00 -25.37
N GLN A 135 -11.70 -19.45 -24.33
CA GLN A 135 -11.83 -20.13 -23.03
C GLN A 135 -12.86 -21.26 -23.14
N LYS A 136 -12.42 -22.49 -22.91
CA LYS A 136 -13.30 -23.66 -22.77
C LYS A 136 -13.23 -24.22 -21.35
N GLY A 137 -13.92 -23.52 -20.42
CA GLY A 137 -13.96 -23.92 -19.02
C GLY A 137 -12.74 -23.49 -18.21
N MET A 138 -12.57 -24.11 -17.05
CA MET A 138 -11.50 -23.83 -16.08
C MET A 138 -10.72 -25.10 -15.78
N LYS A 139 -9.41 -24.99 -15.60
CA LYS A 139 -8.55 -26.08 -15.12
C LYS A 139 -7.87 -25.69 -13.84
N THR A 140 -7.67 -26.64 -12.95
CA THR A 140 -6.92 -26.44 -11.71
C THR A 140 -5.48 -26.86 -11.91
N MET A 141 -4.53 -25.94 -11.65
CA MET A 141 -3.09 -26.20 -11.67
C MET A 141 -2.47 -25.58 -10.42
N PHE A 142 -1.60 -26.32 -9.73
CA PHE A 142 -0.93 -25.86 -8.51
C PHE A 142 -1.89 -25.32 -7.44
N GLY A 143 -3.07 -25.95 -7.29
CA GLY A 143 -4.09 -25.54 -6.32
C GLY A 143 -4.86 -24.27 -6.68
N LYS A 144 -4.66 -23.68 -7.87
CA LYS A 144 -5.38 -22.50 -8.37
C LYS A 144 -6.15 -22.81 -9.64
N ARG A 145 -7.26 -22.12 -9.84
CA ARG A 145 -8.09 -22.24 -11.05
C ARG A 145 -7.59 -21.28 -12.12
N TYR A 146 -7.35 -21.81 -13.32
CA TYR A 146 -6.91 -21.06 -14.51
C TYR A 146 -7.90 -21.27 -15.67
N PRO A 147 -8.07 -20.28 -16.57
CA PRO A 147 -8.87 -20.47 -17.77
C PRO A 147 -8.23 -21.53 -18.67
N ASN A 148 -9.04 -22.45 -19.14
CA ASN A 148 -8.59 -23.44 -20.13
C ASN A 148 -8.73 -22.82 -21.53
N CYS A 149 -7.66 -22.26 -22.05
CA CYS A 149 -7.62 -21.60 -23.33
C CYS A 149 -7.31 -22.60 -24.45
N VAL A 150 -8.20 -22.77 -25.41
CA VAL A 150 -8.08 -23.66 -26.57
C VAL A 150 -7.93 -22.81 -27.83
N LYS A 151 -7.00 -23.18 -28.70
CA LYS A 151 -6.74 -22.49 -29.97
C LYS A 151 -8.00 -22.51 -30.87
N ASN A 152 -8.35 -21.35 -31.42
CA ASN A 152 -9.44 -21.27 -32.40
C ASN A 152 -9.02 -21.97 -33.68
N THR A 153 -9.56 -23.17 -33.94
CA THR A 153 -9.44 -23.80 -35.23
C THR A 153 -10.43 -23.10 -36.17
N LYS A 154 -9.94 -22.25 -37.06
CA LYS A 154 -10.75 -21.80 -38.20
C LYS A 154 -11.13 -23.05 -39.01
N LYS A 155 -12.43 -23.33 -39.14
CA LYS A 155 -12.95 -24.17 -40.19
C LYS A 155 -12.89 -23.40 -41.49
#